data_17038d9a4d69a218155c8256510e4100
#
_entry.id   17038d9a4d69a218155c8256510e4100
#
_cell.length_a   1.000
_cell.length_b   1.000
_cell.length_c   1.000
_cell.angle_alpha   90.00
_cell.angle_beta   90.00
_cell.angle_gamma   90.00
#
_symmetry.space_group_name_H-M   'P 1'
#
loop_
_entity.id
_entity.type
_entity.pdbx_description
1 polymer ?
#
loop_
_entity_poly.entity_id
_entity_poly.type
_entity_poly.pdbx_seq_one_letter_code
_entity_poly.pdbx_strand_id
1 'polypeptide(L)'
;MLRAAWRCSVAAALGLHAAAALAQGLRGELPPALRFGVLPIGGAVESRENWTVLLNDLSRALGRPVSVLSVSSYESLEQAIGRNEVDFALLSAKLALDAVSQRRMNVLAQVTRHEGAPDHRAVLLTRTAPPFNTLQELLARPERWRLARGDSRSVSGFMVPQLELFLPHGIAMETRFKSEIVDTHQATALAVANGDADVATNNTTDFERFRRQFPAEAARLQVIWESKPTPPALFVVRSDHPPALQKKLQAFLVGYGRGKGPGADAEREVLKSLHASLGYAAADNSALLPAAALEYQLARQRALNAKWVSPEARAGRLERIERSHAEQVRMLHGFR
;
A
#
# COMPACT_ATOMS: atom_id res chain seq x y z
N MET A 1 10.82 32.64 73.39
CA MET A 1 9.88 32.71 72.22
C MET A 1 10.53 32.32 70.92
N LEU A 2 11.50 31.40 70.85
CA LEU A 2 12.19 31.03 69.61
C LEU A 2 11.97 29.57 69.16
N ARG A 3 11.10 28.80 69.78
CA ARG A 3 10.85 27.37 69.45
C ARG A 3 9.54 27.12 68.64
N ALA A 4 8.66 28.11 68.50
CA ALA A 4 7.37 27.95 67.81
C ALA A 4 7.43 28.28 66.32
N ALA A 5 8.38 29.14 65.87
CA ALA A 5 8.48 29.55 64.43
C ALA A 5 9.07 28.48 63.53
N TRP A 6 9.83 27.49 64.05
CA TRP A 6 10.48 26.48 63.20
C TRP A 6 9.59 25.30 62.80
N ARG A 7 8.51 25.06 63.56
CA ARG A 7 7.59 23.95 63.27
C ARG A 7 6.59 24.29 62.14
N CYS A 8 6.24 25.55 61.94
CA CYS A 8 5.35 25.95 60.80
C CYS A 8 6.03 25.96 59.49
N SER A 9 7.34 26.26 59.41
CA SER A 9 8.09 26.30 58.12
C SER A 9 8.34 24.94 57.54
N VAL A 10 8.51 23.88 58.34
CA VAL A 10 8.74 22.50 57.86
C VAL A 10 7.45 21.87 57.35
N ALA A 11 6.29 22.17 57.95
CA ALA A 11 5.00 21.66 57.49
C ALA A 11 4.56 22.26 56.15
N ALA A 12 4.86 23.54 55.89
CA ALA A 12 4.55 24.22 54.64
C ALA A 12 5.44 23.71 53.50
N ALA A 13 6.73 23.39 53.74
CA ALA A 13 7.64 22.84 52.73
C ALA A 13 7.28 21.41 52.34
N LEU A 14 6.82 20.57 53.27
CA LEU A 14 6.35 19.20 52.97
C LEU A 14 5.04 19.17 52.17
N GLY A 15 4.14 20.12 52.41
CA GLY A 15 2.88 20.26 51.68
C GLY A 15 3.09 20.68 50.21
N LEU A 16 4.05 21.55 49.92
CA LEU A 16 4.37 21.97 48.58
C LEU A 16 5.06 20.86 47.73
N HIS A 17 5.88 20.03 48.36
CA HIS A 17 6.52 18.90 47.68
C HIS A 17 5.53 17.75 47.37
N ALA A 18 4.56 17.51 48.25
CA ALA A 18 3.49 16.52 47.99
C ALA A 18 2.53 16.96 46.87
N ALA A 19 2.19 18.23 46.80
CA ALA A 19 1.35 18.78 45.73
C ALA A 19 2.07 18.79 44.39
N ALA A 20 3.38 19.06 44.37
CA ALA A 20 4.20 18.97 43.16
C ALA A 20 4.37 17.52 42.62
N ALA A 21 4.52 16.56 43.54
CA ALA A 21 4.59 15.13 43.19
C ALA A 21 3.26 14.58 42.64
N LEU A 22 2.11 15.02 43.21
CA LEU A 22 0.77 14.70 42.69
C LEU A 22 0.51 15.35 41.33
N ALA A 23 0.98 16.56 41.09
CA ALA A 23 0.87 17.26 39.79
C ALA A 23 1.76 16.63 38.70
N GLN A 24 2.90 16.04 39.07
CA GLN A 24 3.75 15.27 38.11
C GLN A 24 3.20 13.88 37.82
N GLY A 25 2.51 13.24 38.76
CA GLY A 25 1.84 11.94 38.56
C GLY A 25 0.59 12.02 37.68
N LEU A 26 0.00 13.20 37.47
CA LEU A 26 -1.18 13.42 36.65
C LEU A 26 -0.84 13.85 35.17
N ARG A 27 0.41 14.11 34.87
CA ARG A 27 0.89 14.20 33.49
C ARG A 27 1.24 12.81 33.00
N GLY A 28 0.23 11.95 32.85
CA GLY A 28 0.38 10.73 32.07
C GLY A 28 0.92 11.12 30.72
N GLU A 29 2.17 10.79 30.40
CA GLU A 29 2.72 10.97 29.05
C GLU A 29 1.74 10.32 28.09
N LEU A 30 1.23 11.12 27.15
CA LEU A 30 0.41 10.55 26.08
C LEU A 30 1.20 9.42 25.43
N PRO A 31 0.58 8.27 25.22
CA PRO A 31 1.29 7.17 24.56
C PRO A 31 1.86 7.66 23.23
N PRO A 32 3.07 7.24 22.85
CA PRO A 32 3.72 7.72 21.65
C PRO A 32 2.82 7.54 20.44
N ALA A 33 2.82 8.51 19.50
CA ALA A 33 1.97 8.51 18.33
C ALA A 33 2.20 7.24 17.48
N LEU A 34 1.12 6.66 16.94
CA LEU A 34 1.21 5.62 15.93
C LEU A 34 1.46 6.25 14.54
N ARG A 35 2.38 5.71 13.78
CA ARG A 35 2.76 6.18 12.46
C ARG A 35 2.11 5.31 11.39
N PHE A 36 1.25 5.91 10.59
CA PHE A 36 0.55 5.27 9.48
C PHE A 36 1.33 5.46 8.17
N GLY A 37 1.76 4.35 7.56
CA GLY A 37 2.37 4.32 6.24
C GLY A 37 1.34 4.13 5.14
N VAL A 38 1.45 4.93 4.08
CA VAL A 38 0.59 4.80 2.89
C VAL A 38 1.38 5.10 1.63
N LEU A 39 1.05 4.37 0.56
CA LEU A 39 1.64 4.61 -0.75
C LEU A 39 1.23 5.99 -1.29
N PRO A 40 2.15 6.76 -1.86
CA PRO A 40 1.88 8.08 -2.42
C PRO A 40 1.23 7.98 -3.81
N ILE A 41 -0.03 7.55 -3.89
CA ILE A 41 -0.73 7.32 -5.17
C ILE A 41 -0.88 8.61 -5.97
N GLY A 42 -1.27 9.72 -5.32
CA GLY A 42 -1.40 11.05 -5.89
C GLY A 42 -0.32 12.04 -5.40
N GLY A 43 0.76 11.51 -4.79
CA GLY A 43 1.78 12.32 -4.13
C GLY A 43 1.62 12.36 -2.60
N ALA A 44 2.69 12.80 -1.90
CA ALA A 44 2.75 12.71 -0.43
C ALA A 44 1.75 13.66 0.28
N VAL A 45 1.48 14.84 -0.29
CA VAL A 45 0.56 15.83 0.30
C VAL A 45 -0.88 15.33 0.17
N GLU A 46 -1.32 14.96 -1.02
CA GLU A 46 -2.66 14.44 -1.28
C GLU A 46 -2.93 13.17 -0.46
N SER A 47 -1.98 12.25 -0.39
CA SER A 47 -2.12 11.04 0.43
C SER A 47 -2.33 11.37 1.90
N ARG A 48 -1.66 12.40 2.44
CA ARG A 48 -1.87 12.85 3.82
C ARG A 48 -3.28 13.39 4.03
N GLU A 49 -3.74 14.28 3.15
CA GLU A 49 -5.04 14.93 3.26
C GLU A 49 -6.18 13.91 3.20
N ASN A 50 -6.13 12.98 2.25
CA ASN A 50 -7.15 11.96 2.07
C ASN A 50 -7.32 11.04 3.29
N TRP A 51 -6.23 10.75 4.02
CA TRP A 51 -6.28 9.88 5.20
C TRP A 51 -6.57 10.61 6.51
N THR A 52 -6.46 11.94 6.54
CA THR A 52 -6.53 12.72 7.79
C THR A 52 -7.80 12.46 8.58
N VAL A 53 -8.97 12.40 7.93
CA VAL A 53 -10.26 12.22 8.63
C VAL A 53 -10.33 10.85 9.30
N LEU A 54 -10.07 9.77 8.57
CA LEU A 54 -10.09 8.41 9.10
C LEU A 54 -9.08 8.24 10.25
N LEU A 55 -7.89 8.82 10.13
CA LEU A 55 -6.84 8.71 11.16
C LEU A 55 -7.14 9.54 12.40
N ASN A 56 -7.85 10.68 12.26
CA ASN A 56 -8.37 11.44 13.40
C ASN A 56 -9.44 10.64 14.16
N ASP A 57 -10.33 9.95 13.44
CA ASP A 57 -11.34 9.07 14.04
C ASP A 57 -10.68 7.90 14.76
N LEU A 58 -9.68 7.28 14.12
CA LEU A 58 -8.88 6.22 14.74
C LEU A 58 -8.15 6.73 16.00
N SER A 59 -7.56 7.91 15.95
CA SER A 59 -6.87 8.53 17.08
C SER A 59 -7.81 8.70 18.28
N ARG A 60 -9.05 9.16 18.01
CA ARG A 60 -10.10 9.28 19.05
C ARG A 60 -10.51 7.91 19.62
N ALA A 61 -10.71 6.92 18.74
CA ALA A 61 -11.11 5.57 19.15
C ALA A 61 -10.03 4.85 19.98
N LEU A 62 -8.75 5.13 19.72
CA LEU A 62 -7.63 4.54 20.45
C LEU A 62 -7.22 5.33 21.69
N GLY A 63 -7.68 6.59 21.86
CA GLY A 63 -7.17 7.51 22.87
C GLY A 63 -5.67 7.80 22.74
N ARG A 64 -5.14 7.75 21.50
CA ARG A 64 -3.71 7.83 21.18
C ARG A 64 -3.49 8.56 19.86
N PRO A 65 -2.52 9.48 19.76
CA PRO A 65 -2.25 10.18 18.51
C PRO A 65 -1.89 9.21 17.36
N VAL A 66 -2.40 9.50 16.17
CA VAL A 66 -2.06 8.79 14.93
C VAL A 66 -1.61 9.83 13.91
N SER A 67 -0.50 9.58 13.22
CA SER A 67 0.05 10.50 12.22
C SER A 67 0.40 9.76 10.92
N VAL A 68 0.29 10.44 9.78
CA VAL A 68 0.74 9.91 8.50
C VAL A 68 2.26 10.04 8.41
N LEU A 69 2.92 8.93 8.08
CA LEU A 69 4.30 8.94 7.62
C LEU A 69 4.30 9.27 6.12
N SER A 70 4.75 10.47 5.77
CA SER A 70 4.88 10.86 4.37
C SER A 70 6.10 10.19 3.74
N VAL A 71 5.87 9.50 2.65
CA VAL A 71 6.90 8.87 1.81
C VAL A 71 6.71 9.31 0.35
N SER A 72 7.77 9.26 -0.44
CA SER A 72 7.76 9.66 -1.86
C SER A 72 7.74 8.46 -2.83
N SER A 73 8.03 7.25 -2.35
CA SER A 73 8.16 6.05 -3.20
C SER A 73 7.88 4.76 -2.44
N TYR A 74 7.70 3.66 -3.19
CA TYR A 74 7.63 2.30 -2.64
C TYR A 74 8.89 1.95 -1.84
N GLU A 75 10.06 2.32 -2.36
CA GLU A 75 11.34 2.05 -1.72
C GLU A 75 11.46 2.76 -0.36
N SER A 76 11.10 4.05 -0.29
CA SER A 76 11.15 4.80 0.97
C SER A 76 10.18 4.24 2.02
N LEU A 77 9.00 3.72 1.59
CA LEU A 77 8.07 3.06 2.50
C LEU A 77 8.61 1.71 2.99
N GLU A 78 9.20 0.89 2.12
CA GLU A 78 9.85 -0.37 2.49
C GLU A 78 10.99 -0.14 3.49
N GLN A 79 11.85 0.85 3.23
CA GLN A 79 12.93 1.22 4.15
C GLN A 79 12.41 1.68 5.51
N ALA A 80 11.33 2.48 5.55
CA ALA A 80 10.71 2.92 6.79
C ALA A 80 10.11 1.73 7.59
N ILE A 81 9.49 0.75 6.89
CA ILE A 81 9.05 -0.51 7.51
C ILE A 81 10.25 -1.27 8.08
N GLY A 82 11.33 -1.39 7.31
CA GLY A 82 12.57 -2.05 7.72
C GLY A 82 13.22 -1.42 8.97
N ARG A 83 13.10 -0.10 9.14
CA ARG A 83 13.59 0.64 10.31
C ARG A 83 12.59 0.72 11.47
N ASN A 84 11.44 0.03 11.41
CA ASN A 84 10.33 0.09 12.37
C ASN A 84 9.78 1.52 12.58
N GLU A 85 9.83 2.34 11.53
CA GLU A 85 9.26 3.70 11.53
C GLU A 85 7.78 3.73 11.16
N VAL A 86 7.20 2.59 10.82
CA VAL A 86 5.78 2.40 10.48
C VAL A 86 5.15 1.46 11.50
N ASP A 87 4.08 1.90 12.14
CA ASP A 87 3.34 1.10 13.13
C ASP A 87 2.22 0.29 12.47
N PHE A 88 1.53 0.87 11.49
CA PHE A 88 0.58 0.19 10.62
C PHE A 88 0.53 0.89 9.25
N ALA A 89 0.05 0.21 8.21
CA ALA A 89 0.08 0.73 6.85
C ALA A 89 -1.03 0.15 5.97
N LEU A 90 -1.41 0.88 4.90
CA LEU A 90 -2.11 0.32 3.75
C LEU A 90 -1.09 0.09 2.63
N LEU A 91 -0.90 -1.15 2.24
CA LEU A 91 0.12 -1.57 1.29
C LEU A 91 -0.49 -2.27 0.07
N SER A 92 0.20 -2.21 -1.07
CA SER A 92 -0.04 -3.16 -2.16
C SER A 92 0.20 -4.59 -1.67
N ALA A 93 -0.48 -5.55 -2.28
CA ALA A 93 -0.35 -6.94 -1.85
C ALA A 93 1.10 -7.47 -1.95
N LYS A 94 1.90 -6.98 -2.91
CA LYS A 94 3.33 -7.35 -3.01
C LYS A 94 4.15 -6.78 -1.86
N LEU A 95 4.02 -5.48 -1.56
CA LEU A 95 4.79 -4.87 -0.47
C LEU A 95 4.36 -5.43 0.89
N ALA A 96 3.07 -5.73 1.08
CA ALA A 96 2.57 -6.43 2.26
C ALA A 96 3.18 -7.84 2.38
N LEU A 97 3.24 -8.58 1.27
CA LEU A 97 3.86 -9.91 1.21
C LEU A 97 5.33 -9.87 1.63
N ASP A 98 6.10 -8.91 1.15
CA ASP A 98 7.50 -8.72 1.51
C ASP A 98 7.66 -8.41 3.01
N ALA A 99 6.87 -7.49 3.53
CA ALA A 99 6.91 -7.10 4.94
C ALA A 99 6.53 -8.25 5.89
N VAL A 100 5.52 -9.06 5.51
CA VAL A 100 5.10 -10.25 6.27
C VAL A 100 6.12 -11.36 6.15
N SER A 101 6.67 -11.61 4.96
CA SER A 101 7.73 -12.61 4.74
C SER A 101 8.98 -12.32 5.57
N GLN A 102 9.30 -11.05 5.79
CA GLN A 102 10.38 -10.60 6.67
C GLN A 102 9.98 -10.58 8.16
N ARG A 103 8.78 -11.04 8.52
CA ARG A 103 8.22 -11.03 9.88
C ARG A 103 8.15 -9.63 10.51
N ARG A 104 8.06 -8.58 9.68
CA ARG A 104 7.96 -7.18 10.13
C ARG A 104 6.53 -6.77 10.43
N MET A 105 5.59 -7.32 9.66
CA MET A 105 4.18 -6.95 9.69
C MET A 105 3.27 -8.19 9.74
N ASN A 106 2.04 -7.98 10.22
CA ASN A 106 0.92 -8.92 10.12
C ASN A 106 -0.25 -8.24 9.41
N VAL A 107 -1.02 -8.99 8.64
CA VAL A 107 -2.24 -8.50 7.99
C VAL A 107 -3.35 -8.36 9.02
N LEU A 108 -4.10 -7.25 8.96
CA LEU A 108 -5.29 -6.96 9.78
C LEU A 108 -6.58 -6.99 8.98
N ALA A 109 -6.58 -6.37 7.82
CA ALA A 109 -7.78 -6.17 7.02
C ALA A 109 -7.43 -5.99 5.54
N GLN A 110 -8.42 -6.19 4.69
CA GLN A 110 -8.32 -5.93 3.25
C GLN A 110 -9.45 -5.01 2.78
N VAL A 111 -9.22 -4.30 1.69
CA VAL A 111 -10.26 -3.50 1.03
C VAL A 111 -11.35 -4.45 0.52
N THR A 112 -12.61 -4.18 0.91
CA THR A 112 -13.76 -5.01 0.50
C THR A 112 -14.23 -4.62 -0.89
N ARG A 113 -14.65 -5.63 -1.68
CA ARG A 113 -15.26 -5.46 -3.00
C ARG A 113 -16.51 -6.30 -3.11
N HIS A 114 -17.54 -5.79 -3.79
CA HIS A 114 -18.74 -6.57 -4.12
C HIS A 114 -18.50 -7.42 -5.36
N GLU A 115 -19.14 -8.58 -5.41
CA GLU A 115 -19.47 -9.21 -6.70
C GLU A 115 -20.28 -8.19 -7.52
N GLY A 116 -19.76 -7.83 -8.71
CA GLY A 116 -20.37 -6.82 -9.59
C GLY A 116 -19.92 -5.37 -9.41
N ALA A 117 -19.09 -5.02 -8.40
CA ALA A 117 -18.38 -3.76 -8.41
C ALA A 117 -17.25 -3.79 -9.46
N PRO A 118 -16.87 -2.64 -10.05
CA PRO A 118 -15.71 -2.60 -10.96
C PRO A 118 -14.50 -3.15 -10.22
N ASP A 119 -14.02 -4.32 -10.67
CA ASP A 119 -12.83 -4.93 -10.11
C ASP A 119 -11.62 -4.03 -10.26
N HIS A 120 -10.72 -4.08 -9.28
CA HIS A 120 -9.42 -3.45 -9.44
C HIS A 120 -8.60 -4.26 -10.43
N ARG A 121 -8.39 -3.71 -11.62
CA ARG A 121 -7.68 -4.34 -12.72
C ARG A 121 -6.51 -3.47 -13.11
N ALA A 122 -5.43 -4.09 -13.50
CA ALA A 122 -4.36 -3.38 -14.19
C ALA A 122 -4.86 -2.96 -15.57
N VAL A 123 -4.46 -1.78 -16.01
CA VAL A 123 -4.78 -1.26 -17.34
C VAL A 123 -3.54 -0.74 -18.03
N LEU A 124 -3.55 -0.77 -19.36
CA LEU A 124 -2.56 -0.10 -20.19
C LEU A 124 -3.21 1.12 -20.84
N LEU A 125 -2.64 2.29 -20.60
CA LEU A 125 -3.11 3.57 -21.10
C LEU A 125 -2.25 4.02 -22.27
N THR A 126 -2.88 4.67 -23.27
CA THR A 126 -2.21 5.41 -24.33
C THR A 126 -3.03 6.66 -24.67
N ARG A 127 -2.48 7.55 -25.48
CA ARG A 127 -3.26 8.67 -26.03
C ARG A 127 -4.37 8.17 -26.95
N THR A 128 -5.44 8.94 -27.11
CA THR A 128 -6.52 8.67 -28.08
C THR A 128 -6.02 8.67 -29.54
N ALA A 129 -4.90 9.37 -29.81
CA ALA A 129 -4.15 9.28 -31.05
C ALA A 129 -2.74 8.75 -30.76
N PRO A 130 -2.56 7.44 -30.59
CA PRO A 130 -1.27 6.84 -30.27
C PRO A 130 -0.34 6.84 -31.48
N PRO A 131 0.99 6.71 -31.26
CA PRO A 131 1.96 6.61 -32.34
C PRO A 131 2.00 5.21 -33.00
N PHE A 132 1.13 4.29 -32.58
CA PHE A 132 0.95 2.93 -33.10
C PHE A 132 -0.53 2.67 -33.40
N ASN A 133 -0.83 1.75 -34.34
CA ASN A 133 -2.20 1.50 -34.77
C ASN A 133 -2.90 0.43 -33.93
N THR A 134 -2.16 -0.53 -33.37
CA THR A 134 -2.72 -1.67 -32.63
C THR A 134 -1.86 -2.03 -31.43
N LEU A 135 -2.45 -2.69 -30.43
CA LEU A 135 -1.72 -3.28 -29.33
C LEU A 135 -0.68 -4.29 -29.81
N GLN A 136 -0.97 -5.04 -30.88
CA GLN A 136 -0.04 -5.99 -31.49
C GLN A 136 1.19 -5.29 -32.07
N GLU A 137 1.05 -4.11 -32.67
CA GLU A 137 2.19 -3.32 -33.16
C GLU A 137 3.08 -2.86 -31.98
N LEU A 138 2.49 -2.40 -30.90
CA LEU A 138 3.21 -2.06 -29.67
C LEU A 138 4.01 -3.26 -29.13
N LEU A 139 3.37 -4.42 -29.05
CA LEU A 139 4.00 -5.64 -28.51
C LEU A 139 5.06 -6.24 -29.45
N ALA A 140 4.90 -6.08 -30.77
CA ALA A 140 5.86 -6.58 -31.75
C ALA A 140 7.18 -5.79 -31.78
N ARG A 141 7.14 -4.50 -31.42
CA ARG A 141 8.30 -3.60 -31.50
C ARG A 141 8.41 -2.70 -30.29
N PRO A 142 8.48 -3.24 -29.05
CA PRO A 142 8.50 -2.46 -27.81
C PRO A 142 9.67 -1.45 -27.75
N GLU A 143 10.80 -1.77 -28.38
CA GLU A 143 11.99 -0.92 -28.46
C GLU A 143 11.78 0.41 -29.22
N ARG A 144 10.65 0.58 -29.88
CA ARG A 144 10.27 1.84 -30.53
C ARG A 144 9.53 2.80 -29.59
N TRP A 145 8.97 2.30 -28.47
CA TRP A 145 8.01 3.01 -27.65
C TRP A 145 8.58 3.33 -26.28
N ARG A 146 8.14 4.45 -25.71
CA ARG A 146 8.49 4.92 -24.36
C ARG A 146 7.42 4.43 -23.39
N LEU A 147 7.84 3.74 -22.33
CA LEU A 147 6.96 3.20 -21.28
C LEU A 147 7.01 4.09 -20.05
N ALA A 148 5.85 4.42 -19.48
CA ALA A 148 5.72 4.87 -18.09
C ALA A 148 5.06 3.76 -17.27
N ARG A 149 5.66 3.35 -16.16
CA ARG A 149 5.19 2.22 -15.36
C ARG A 149 5.29 2.44 -13.86
N GLY A 150 4.55 1.66 -13.10
CA GLY A 150 4.70 1.58 -11.66
C GLY A 150 6.02 0.91 -11.22
N ASP A 151 6.39 1.11 -9.96
CA ASP A 151 7.49 0.41 -9.30
C ASP A 151 7.32 -1.12 -9.39
N SER A 152 8.40 -1.87 -9.33
CA SER A 152 8.40 -3.35 -9.39
C SER A 152 7.60 -4.03 -8.27
N ARG A 153 7.34 -3.31 -7.16
CA ARG A 153 6.48 -3.74 -6.05
C ARG A 153 5.00 -3.42 -6.26
N SER A 154 4.65 -2.72 -7.36
CA SER A 154 3.26 -2.45 -7.72
C SER A 154 2.65 -3.66 -8.40
N VAL A 155 1.53 -4.15 -7.87
CA VAL A 155 0.77 -5.26 -8.47
C VAL A 155 0.24 -4.85 -9.84
N SER A 156 -0.51 -3.75 -9.91
CA SER A 156 -1.16 -3.28 -11.14
C SER A 156 -0.25 -2.48 -12.06
N GLY A 157 0.76 -1.79 -11.49
CA GLY A 157 1.70 -0.99 -12.28
C GLY A 157 2.86 -1.80 -12.87
N PHE A 158 3.08 -3.04 -12.38
CA PHE A 158 4.19 -3.85 -12.85
C PHE A 158 3.90 -5.35 -12.92
N MET A 159 3.58 -6.02 -11.79
CA MET A 159 3.57 -7.48 -11.75
C MET A 159 2.56 -8.09 -12.71
N VAL A 160 1.32 -7.60 -12.70
CA VAL A 160 0.23 -8.12 -13.53
C VAL A 160 0.43 -7.77 -14.99
N PRO A 161 0.70 -6.53 -15.41
CA PRO A 161 1.03 -6.24 -16.80
C PRO A 161 2.22 -7.06 -17.32
N GLN A 162 3.27 -7.22 -16.51
CA GLN A 162 4.44 -8.02 -16.88
C GLN A 162 4.06 -9.49 -17.10
N LEU A 163 3.27 -10.08 -16.20
CA LEU A 163 2.90 -11.49 -16.27
C LEU A 163 1.84 -11.79 -17.32
N GLU A 164 0.76 -10.98 -17.40
CA GLU A 164 -0.40 -11.30 -18.22
C GLU A 164 -0.28 -10.75 -19.66
N LEU A 165 0.47 -9.65 -19.86
CA LEU A 165 0.58 -9.02 -21.16
C LEU A 165 1.98 -9.16 -21.78
N PHE A 166 3.03 -8.73 -21.09
CA PHE A 166 4.34 -8.56 -21.71
C PHE A 166 5.16 -9.86 -21.80
N LEU A 167 5.24 -10.65 -20.73
CA LEU A 167 6.03 -11.91 -20.75
C LEU A 167 5.51 -12.96 -21.74
N PRO A 168 4.20 -13.13 -22.01
CA PRO A 168 3.74 -14.01 -23.06
C PRO A 168 4.26 -13.65 -24.47
N HIS A 169 4.63 -12.37 -24.66
CA HIS A 169 5.24 -11.87 -25.88
C HIS A 169 6.78 -11.76 -25.81
N GLY A 170 7.40 -12.35 -24.78
CA GLY A 170 8.86 -12.29 -24.60
C GLY A 170 9.41 -10.92 -24.23
N ILE A 171 8.56 -10.02 -23.69
CA ILE A 171 8.92 -8.65 -23.35
C ILE A 171 9.17 -8.56 -21.83
N ALA A 172 10.36 -8.11 -21.45
CA ALA A 172 10.66 -7.64 -20.11
C ALA A 172 10.53 -6.11 -20.09
N MET A 173 9.58 -5.56 -19.34
CA MET A 173 9.29 -4.13 -19.35
C MET A 173 10.52 -3.27 -19.05
N GLU A 174 11.38 -3.76 -18.16
CA GLU A 174 12.57 -3.02 -17.68
C GLU A 174 13.67 -2.86 -18.74
N THR A 175 13.64 -3.65 -19.81
CA THR A 175 14.79 -3.71 -20.76
C THR A 175 14.43 -3.65 -22.21
N ARG A 176 13.13 -3.76 -22.57
CA ARG A 176 12.71 -3.91 -23.96
C ARG A 176 12.16 -2.65 -24.59
N PHE A 177 11.74 -1.67 -23.79
CA PHE A 177 11.23 -0.41 -24.30
C PHE A 177 12.37 0.57 -24.65
N LYS A 178 12.10 1.54 -25.50
CA LYS A 178 13.04 2.59 -25.90
C LYS A 178 13.56 3.38 -24.70
N SER A 179 12.67 3.69 -23.76
CA SER A 179 12.96 4.30 -22.47
C SER A 179 11.84 3.96 -21.48
N GLU A 180 12.12 4.09 -20.18
CA GLU A 180 11.12 3.94 -19.14
C GLU A 180 11.11 5.12 -18.15
N ILE A 181 9.92 5.44 -17.66
CA ILE A 181 9.67 6.30 -16.50
C ILE A 181 9.05 5.41 -15.43
N VAL A 182 9.60 5.42 -14.22
CA VAL A 182 9.07 4.67 -13.08
C VAL A 182 8.56 5.66 -12.04
N ASP A 183 7.23 5.69 -11.83
CA ASP A 183 6.60 6.67 -10.95
C ASP A 183 5.21 6.19 -10.47
N THR A 184 4.47 7.06 -9.78
CA THR A 184 3.09 6.85 -9.34
C THR A 184 2.13 6.70 -10.53
N HIS A 185 0.96 6.10 -10.31
CA HIS A 185 -0.06 5.97 -11.35
C HIS A 185 -0.53 7.31 -11.91
N GLN A 186 -0.57 8.35 -11.08
CA GLN A 186 -0.90 9.71 -11.52
C GLN A 186 0.18 10.26 -12.45
N ALA A 187 1.44 10.17 -12.05
CA ALA A 187 2.57 10.68 -12.83
C ALA A 187 2.73 9.94 -14.16
N THR A 188 2.54 8.60 -14.17
CA THR A 188 2.62 7.80 -15.40
C THR A 188 1.48 8.12 -16.37
N ALA A 189 0.26 8.40 -15.89
CA ALA A 189 -0.85 8.85 -16.72
C ALA A 189 -0.59 10.26 -17.29
N LEU A 190 -0.07 11.19 -16.48
CA LEU A 190 0.34 12.52 -16.95
C LEU A 190 1.43 12.44 -18.01
N ALA A 191 2.44 11.59 -17.83
CA ALA A 191 3.52 11.41 -18.81
C ALA A 191 2.99 11.02 -20.19
N VAL A 192 2.00 10.11 -20.25
CA VAL A 192 1.37 9.75 -21.53
C VAL A 192 0.49 10.86 -22.07
N ALA A 193 -0.32 11.51 -21.22
CA ALA A 193 -1.19 12.61 -21.63
C ALA A 193 -0.40 13.79 -22.23
N ASN A 194 0.78 14.07 -21.69
CA ASN A 194 1.67 15.16 -22.12
C ASN A 194 2.61 14.77 -23.26
N GLY A 195 2.68 13.48 -23.60
CA GLY A 195 3.54 12.98 -24.69
C GLY A 195 4.97 12.65 -24.29
N ASP A 196 5.29 12.60 -22.98
CA ASP A 196 6.61 12.20 -22.47
C ASP A 196 6.79 10.69 -22.56
N ALA A 197 5.69 9.91 -22.51
CA ALA A 197 5.64 8.49 -22.78
C ALA A 197 4.57 8.16 -23.83
N ASP A 198 4.66 6.98 -24.44
CA ASP A 198 3.70 6.52 -25.46
C ASP A 198 2.62 5.62 -24.86
N VAL A 199 2.97 4.91 -23.79
CA VAL A 199 2.10 3.96 -23.09
C VAL A 199 2.40 3.98 -21.59
N ALA A 200 1.36 3.79 -20.73
CA ALA A 200 1.53 3.69 -19.30
C ALA A 200 0.78 2.52 -18.69
N THR A 201 1.38 1.90 -17.66
CA THR A 201 0.65 0.99 -16.77
C THR A 201 -0.07 1.78 -15.69
N ASN A 202 -1.30 1.36 -15.36
CA ASN A 202 -2.16 2.00 -14.37
C ASN A 202 -3.14 0.96 -13.78
N ASN A 203 -4.17 1.40 -13.09
CA ASN A 203 -5.29 0.56 -12.70
C ASN A 203 -6.63 1.31 -12.81
N THR A 204 -7.71 0.57 -12.83
CA THR A 204 -9.07 1.10 -12.99
C THR A 204 -9.42 2.15 -11.94
N THR A 205 -9.09 1.91 -10.66
CA THR A 205 -9.41 2.80 -9.54
C THR A 205 -8.65 4.13 -9.62
N ASP A 206 -7.33 4.07 -9.84
CA ASP A 206 -6.49 5.27 -9.90
C ASP A 206 -6.71 6.04 -11.18
N PHE A 207 -7.05 5.38 -12.29
CA PHE A 207 -7.44 6.06 -13.51
C PHE A 207 -8.79 6.78 -13.39
N GLU A 208 -9.76 6.22 -12.66
CA GLU A 208 -11.01 6.93 -12.34
C GLU A 208 -10.76 8.14 -11.40
N ARG A 209 -9.82 8.04 -10.45
CA ARG A 209 -9.36 9.19 -9.67
C ARG A 209 -8.74 10.24 -10.57
N PHE A 210 -7.84 9.84 -11.46
CA PHE A 210 -7.18 10.70 -12.43
C PHE A 210 -8.17 11.46 -13.32
N ARG A 211 -9.22 10.78 -13.81
CA ARG A 211 -10.28 11.41 -14.61
C ARG A 211 -10.99 12.54 -13.88
N ARG A 212 -11.17 12.44 -12.58
CA ARG A 212 -11.81 13.50 -11.77
C ARG A 212 -10.87 14.66 -11.48
N GLN A 213 -9.60 14.38 -11.25
CA GLN A 213 -8.60 15.40 -10.90
C GLN A 213 -8.01 16.12 -12.11
N PHE A 214 -7.86 15.43 -13.22
CA PHE A 214 -7.23 15.90 -14.45
C PHE A 214 -8.12 15.61 -15.67
N PRO A 215 -9.34 16.19 -15.73
CA PRO A 215 -10.31 15.86 -16.78
C PRO A 215 -9.81 16.20 -18.19
N ALA A 216 -9.05 17.27 -18.36
CA ALA A 216 -8.49 17.66 -19.66
C ALA A 216 -7.40 16.70 -20.16
N GLU A 217 -6.53 16.23 -19.26
CA GLU A 217 -5.50 15.25 -19.55
C GLU A 217 -6.13 13.87 -19.80
N ALA A 218 -7.09 13.50 -18.97
CA ALA A 218 -7.78 12.21 -19.08
C ALA A 218 -8.58 12.07 -20.37
N ALA A 219 -9.15 13.17 -20.91
CA ALA A 219 -9.82 13.17 -22.19
C ALA A 219 -8.90 12.82 -23.38
N ARG A 220 -7.59 12.96 -23.20
CA ARG A 220 -6.56 12.57 -24.18
C ARG A 220 -6.12 11.11 -24.08
N LEU A 221 -6.62 10.36 -23.06
CA LEU A 221 -6.19 8.99 -22.78
C LEU A 221 -7.29 7.98 -23.07
N GLN A 222 -6.87 6.79 -23.43
CA GLN A 222 -7.73 5.60 -23.59
C GLN A 222 -7.06 4.37 -23.00
N VAL A 223 -7.89 3.40 -22.56
CA VAL A 223 -7.45 2.07 -22.15
C VAL A 223 -7.37 1.18 -23.39
N ILE A 224 -6.23 0.52 -23.59
CA ILE A 224 -6.00 -0.41 -24.71
C ILE A 224 -5.83 -1.86 -24.26
N TRP A 225 -5.72 -2.10 -22.97
CA TRP A 225 -5.67 -3.43 -22.38
C TRP A 225 -6.11 -3.37 -20.91
N GLU A 226 -6.74 -4.44 -20.46
CA GLU A 226 -7.21 -4.62 -19.08
C GLU A 226 -6.95 -6.06 -18.63
N SER A 227 -6.48 -6.22 -17.39
CA SER A 227 -6.19 -7.52 -16.79
C SER A 227 -7.42 -8.22 -16.19
N LYS A 228 -7.22 -9.44 -15.72
CA LYS A 228 -8.09 -10.04 -14.70
C LYS A 228 -8.05 -9.23 -13.40
N PRO A 229 -9.01 -9.45 -12.46
CA PRO A 229 -8.97 -8.83 -11.14
C PRO A 229 -7.64 -9.07 -10.42
N THR A 230 -7.11 -8.03 -9.78
CA THR A 230 -5.84 -8.08 -9.03
C THR A 230 -6.08 -8.26 -7.54
N PRO A 231 -5.10 -8.81 -6.78
CA PRO A 231 -5.17 -8.83 -5.33
C PRO A 231 -5.41 -7.43 -4.73
N PRO A 232 -6.29 -7.30 -3.72
CA PRO A 232 -6.60 -6.02 -3.09
C PRO A 232 -5.41 -5.49 -2.27
N ALA A 233 -5.45 -4.18 -1.94
CA ALA A 233 -4.59 -3.60 -0.93
C ALA A 233 -4.97 -4.09 0.47
N LEU A 234 -3.98 -4.19 1.37
CA LEU A 234 -4.14 -4.74 2.70
C LEU A 234 -3.64 -3.75 3.77
N PHE A 235 -4.39 -3.69 4.87
CA PHE A 235 -3.88 -3.10 6.09
C PHE A 235 -3.00 -4.10 6.83
N VAL A 236 -1.81 -3.64 7.16
CA VAL A 236 -0.84 -4.40 7.94
C VAL A 236 -0.46 -3.64 9.19
N VAL A 237 -0.04 -4.34 10.24
CA VAL A 237 0.43 -3.78 11.51
C VAL A 237 1.78 -4.40 11.86
N ARG A 238 2.64 -3.62 12.48
CA ARG A 238 3.94 -4.10 12.96
C ARG A 238 3.76 -5.30 13.91
N SER A 239 4.50 -6.37 13.65
CA SER A 239 4.30 -7.68 14.29
C SER A 239 4.57 -7.68 15.79
N ASP A 240 5.42 -6.77 16.30
CA ASP A 240 5.79 -6.63 17.70
C ASP A 240 4.78 -5.79 18.54
N HIS A 241 3.75 -5.22 17.92
CA HIS A 241 2.69 -4.54 18.68
C HIS A 241 1.85 -5.53 19.48
N PRO A 242 1.41 -5.14 20.69
CA PRO A 242 0.57 -5.99 21.54
C PRO A 242 -0.68 -6.49 20.81
N PRO A 243 -1.08 -7.77 20.97
CA PRO A 243 -2.28 -8.31 20.34
C PRO A 243 -3.56 -7.51 20.60
N ALA A 244 -3.66 -6.89 21.79
CA ALA A 244 -4.80 -6.03 22.13
C ALA A 244 -4.88 -4.78 21.23
N LEU A 245 -3.74 -4.18 20.85
CA LEU A 245 -3.70 -3.05 19.92
C LEU A 245 -4.06 -3.51 18.51
N GLN A 246 -3.49 -4.64 18.06
CA GLN A 246 -3.80 -5.21 16.74
C GLN A 246 -5.31 -5.48 16.58
N LYS A 247 -5.95 -6.08 17.60
CA LYS A 247 -7.41 -6.31 17.64
C LYS A 247 -8.22 -5.01 17.61
N LYS A 248 -7.79 -3.97 18.34
CA LYS A 248 -8.47 -2.67 18.33
C LYS A 248 -8.38 -2.00 16.95
N LEU A 249 -7.21 -2.02 16.31
CA LEU A 249 -7.01 -1.52 14.95
C LEU A 249 -7.90 -2.26 13.95
N GLN A 250 -7.91 -3.60 14.01
CA GLN A 250 -8.76 -4.41 13.13
C GLN A 250 -10.25 -4.10 13.35
N ALA A 251 -10.71 -4.08 14.61
CA ALA A 251 -12.11 -3.80 14.94
C ALA A 251 -12.55 -2.41 14.44
N PHE A 252 -11.70 -1.39 14.59
CA PHE A 252 -11.96 -0.04 14.07
C PHE A 252 -12.10 -0.06 12.54
N LEU A 253 -11.13 -0.61 11.82
CA LEU A 253 -11.15 -0.66 10.37
C LEU A 253 -12.38 -1.40 9.84
N VAL A 254 -12.66 -2.58 10.39
CA VAL A 254 -13.79 -3.42 9.96
C VAL A 254 -15.14 -2.78 10.31
N GLY A 255 -15.22 -2.05 11.43
CA GLY A 255 -16.45 -1.37 11.88
C GLY A 255 -16.72 -0.03 11.20
N TYR A 256 -15.72 0.62 10.60
CA TYR A 256 -15.81 1.95 10.04
C TYR A 256 -16.84 2.02 8.91
N GLY A 257 -17.81 2.93 9.02
CA GLY A 257 -18.92 3.09 8.08
C GLY A 257 -20.06 2.07 8.20
N ARG A 258 -19.97 1.06 9.09
CA ARG A 258 -20.99 0.01 9.23
C ARG A 258 -22.11 0.35 10.21
N GLY A 259 -21.99 1.40 10.99
CA GLY A 259 -22.99 1.86 11.93
C GLY A 259 -24.24 2.43 11.26
N LYS A 260 -25.16 2.96 12.09
CA LYS A 260 -26.35 3.69 11.66
C LYS A 260 -26.29 5.13 12.16
N GLY A 261 -26.95 6.04 11.42
CA GLY A 261 -27.09 7.45 11.78
C GLY A 261 -25.96 8.34 11.22
N PRO A 262 -26.02 9.67 11.52
CA PRO A 262 -25.20 10.68 10.85
C PRO A 262 -23.67 10.46 10.96
N GLY A 263 -23.19 9.89 12.08
CA GLY A 263 -21.77 9.56 12.24
C GLY A 263 -21.30 8.50 11.25
N ALA A 264 -22.06 7.42 11.10
CA ALA A 264 -21.73 6.36 10.15
C ALA A 264 -21.92 6.82 8.69
N ASP A 265 -22.86 7.76 8.43
CA ASP A 265 -22.99 8.38 7.10
C ASP A 265 -21.73 9.17 6.75
N ALA A 266 -21.18 9.96 7.69
CA ALA A 266 -19.94 10.68 7.50
C ALA A 266 -18.75 9.72 7.26
N GLU A 267 -18.66 8.62 8.02
CA GLU A 267 -17.63 7.59 7.81
C GLU A 267 -17.72 6.97 6.40
N ARG A 268 -18.94 6.73 5.87
CA ARG A 268 -19.14 6.23 4.51
C ARG A 268 -18.68 7.21 3.44
N GLU A 269 -18.86 8.52 3.65
CA GLU A 269 -18.32 9.52 2.72
C GLU A 269 -16.79 9.53 2.74
N VAL A 270 -16.16 9.36 3.91
CA VAL A 270 -14.70 9.17 4.01
C VAL A 270 -14.26 7.93 3.24
N LEU A 271 -14.94 6.79 3.41
CA LEU A 271 -14.64 5.56 2.66
C LEU A 271 -14.76 5.76 1.14
N LYS A 272 -15.75 6.51 0.67
CA LYS A 272 -15.88 6.85 -0.75
C LYS A 272 -14.69 7.66 -1.25
N SER A 273 -14.25 8.66 -0.49
CA SER A 273 -13.08 9.47 -0.86
C SER A 273 -11.79 8.64 -0.93
N LEU A 274 -11.69 7.60 -0.11
CA LEU A 274 -10.59 6.64 -0.09
C LEU A 274 -10.74 5.50 -1.12
N HIS A 275 -11.77 5.52 -1.97
CA HIS A 275 -12.11 4.43 -2.91
C HIS A 275 -12.30 3.06 -2.25
N ALA A 276 -12.80 3.07 -1.03
CA ALA A 276 -13.13 1.90 -0.23
C ALA A 276 -14.61 1.90 0.19
N SER A 277 -15.52 2.25 -0.72
CA SER A 277 -16.96 2.48 -0.45
C SER A 277 -17.65 1.35 0.32
N LEU A 278 -17.14 0.13 0.26
CA LEU A 278 -17.64 -1.03 1.00
C LEU A 278 -16.90 -1.26 2.32
N GLY A 279 -15.99 -0.36 2.67
CA GLY A 279 -15.16 -0.48 3.85
C GLY A 279 -14.12 -1.60 3.75
N TYR A 280 -13.83 -2.18 4.88
CA TYR A 280 -12.77 -3.16 5.01
C TYR A 280 -13.31 -4.45 5.63
N ALA A 281 -12.77 -5.61 5.20
CA ALA A 281 -13.03 -6.91 5.79
C ALA A 281 -11.85 -7.36 6.65
N ALA A 282 -12.11 -8.05 7.76
CA ALA A 282 -11.06 -8.68 8.54
C ALA A 282 -10.28 -9.67 7.67
N ALA A 283 -8.98 -9.68 7.82
CA ALA A 283 -8.08 -10.58 7.11
C ALA A 283 -6.89 -10.95 8.00
N ASP A 284 -6.22 -12.01 7.63
CA ASP A 284 -4.95 -12.46 8.22
C ASP A 284 -3.89 -12.64 7.12
N ASN A 285 -2.73 -13.15 7.47
CA ASN A 285 -1.63 -13.34 6.53
C ASN A 285 -1.98 -14.25 5.34
N SER A 286 -2.98 -15.12 5.46
CA SER A 286 -3.45 -15.97 4.35
C SER A 286 -4.07 -15.18 3.20
N ALA A 287 -4.53 -13.96 3.43
CA ALA A 287 -5.01 -13.04 2.39
C ALA A 287 -3.90 -12.66 1.37
N LEU A 288 -2.64 -12.94 1.69
CA LEU A 288 -1.50 -12.72 0.79
C LEU A 288 -1.22 -13.90 -0.16
N LEU A 289 -1.91 -15.04 -0.04
CA LEU A 289 -1.72 -16.20 -0.92
C LEU A 289 -1.87 -15.86 -2.42
N PRO A 290 -2.84 -15.04 -2.86
CA PRO A 290 -2.91 -14.63 -4.27
C PRO A 290 -1.68 -13.83 -4.73
N ALA A 291 -1.12 -12.97 -3.86
CA ALA A 291 0.09 -12.22 -4.18
C ALA A 291 1.33 -13.12 -4.25
N ALA A 292 1.44 -14.11 -3.34
CA ALA A 292 2.50 -15.11 -3.36
C ALA A 292 2.44 -15.97 -4.64
N ALA A 293 1.24 -16.37 -5.08
CA ALA A 293 1.05 -17.09 -6.33
C ALA A 293 1.45 -16.24 -7.54
N LEU A 294 1.09 -14.94 -7.55
CA LEU A 294 1.46 -14.01 -8.61
C LEU A 294 2.99 -13.84 -8.69
N GLU A 295 3.66 -13.67 -7.55
CA GLU A 295 5.12 -13.57 -7.47
C GLU A 295 5.82 -14.84 -7.99
N TYR A 296 5.32 -15.99 -7.55
CA TYR A 296 5.81 -17.30 -8.02
C TYR A 296 5.68 -17.44 -9.55
N GLN A 297 4.50 -17.14 -10.09
CA GLN A 297 4.25 -17.23 -11.54
C GLN A 297 5.18 -16.29 -12.31
N LEU A 298 5.35 -15.05 -11.84
CA LEU A 298 6.24 -14.08 -12.45
C LEU A 298 7.70 -14.56 -12.43
N ALA A 299 8.19 -15.03 -11.29
CA ALA A 299 9.55 -15.53 -11.15
C ALA A 299 9.79 -16.77 -12.03
N ARG A 300 8.83 -17.70 -12.05
CA ARG A 300 8.89 -18.92 -12.87
C ARG A 300 8.89 -18.59 -14.35
N GLN A 301 8.00 -17.72 -14.82
CA GLN A 301 7.90 -17.34 -16.24
C GLN A 301 9.18 -16.60 -16.68
N ARG A 302 9.75 -15.72 -15.86
CA ARG A 302 11.03 -15.08 -16.12
C ARG A 302 12.17 -16.11 -16.25
N ALA A 303 12.19 -17.10 -15.37
CA ALA A 303 13.20 -18.16 -15.42
C ALA A 303 13.04 -19.03 -16.68
N LEU A 304 11.81 -19.29 -17.12
CA LEU A 304 11.54 -20.02 -18.37
C LEU A 304 11.98 -19.26 -19.62
N ASN A 305 11.83 -17.96 -19.64
CA ASN A 305 12.16 -17.07 -20.76
C ASN A 305 13.63 -16.61 -20.78
N ALA A 306 14.38 -16.83 -19.69
CA ALA A 306 15.79 -16.44 -19.60
C ALA A 306 16.69 -17.33 -20.46
N LYS A 307 17.80 -16.77 -20.92
CA LYS A 307 18.89 -17.55 -21.54
C LYS A 307 19.74 -18.18 -20.44
N TRP A 308 19.91 -19.50 -20.49
CA TRP A 308 20.65 -20.26 -19.50
C TRP A 308 21.94 -20.83 -20.08
N VAL A 309 22.98 -20.90 -19.26
CA VAL A 309 24.28 -21.51 -19.61
C VAL A 309 24.17 -23.03 -19.74
N SER A 310 23.21 -23.67 -19.04
CA SER A 310 22.94 -25.10 -19.16
C SER A 310 21.50 -25.45 -18.73
N PRO A 311 20.97 -26.61 -19.14
CA PRO A 311 19.68 -27.13 -18.68
C PRO A 311 19.63 -27.32 -17.14
N GLU A 312 20.74 -27.76 -16.54
CA GLU A 312 20.86 -27.99 -15.10
C GLU A 312 20.76 -26.68 -14.31
N ALA A 313 21.40 -25.59 -14.81
CA ALA A 313 21.30 -24.25 -14.21
C ALA A 313 19.84 -23.76 -14.22
N ARG A 314 19.11 -24.00 -15.33
CA ARG A 314 17.68 -23.68 -15.44
C ARG A 314 16.85 -24.51 -14.45
N ALA A 315 17.06 -25.83 -14.41
CA ALA A 315 16.33 -26.73 -13.50
C ALA A 315 16.57 -26.33 -12.04
N GLY A 316 17.81 -26.10 -11.64
CA GLY A 316 18.16 -25.64 -10.29
C GLY A 316 17.56 -24.28 -9.92
N ARG A 317 17.38 -23.36 -10.89
CA ARG A 317 16.66 -22.09 -10.65
C ARG A 317 15.19 -22.32 -10.42
N LEU A 318 14.54 -23.13 -11.25
CA LEU A 318 13.12 -23.47 -11.10
C LEU A 318 12.84 -24.14 -9.77
N GLU A 319 13.65 -25.10 -9.37
CA GLU A 319 13.54 -25.78 -8.07
C GLU A 319 13.65 -24.80 -6.88
N ARG A 320 14.58 -23.84 -6.94
CA ARG A 320 14.69 -22.80 -5.89
C ARG A 320 13.44 -21.91 -5.83
N ILE A 321 12.87 -21.56 -6.98
CA ILE A 321 11.64 -20.75 -7.03
C ILE A 321 10.47 -21.55 -6.41
N GLU A 322 10.32 -22.83 -6.72
CA GLU A 322 9.27 -23.69 -6.16
C GLU A 322 9.42 -23.86 -4.65
N ARG A 323 10.64 -24.12 -4.18
CA ARG A 323 10.96 -24.26 -2.75
C ARG A 323 10.66 -22.97 -1.97
N SER A 324 11.11 -21.83 -2.49
CA SER A 324 10.86 -20.51 -1.88
C SER A 324 9.36 -20.21 -1.78
N HIS A 325 8.60 -20.51 -2.85
CA HIS A 325 7.15 -20.34 -2.84
C HIS A 325 6.47 -21.26 -1.81
N ALA A 326 6.86 -22.54 -1.76
CA ALA A 326 6.31 -23.47 -0.80
C ALA A 326 6.59 -23.06 0.67
N GLU A 327 7.76 -22.52 0.95
CA GLU A 327 8.11 -21.97 2.26
C GLU A 327 7.27 -20.73 2.60
N GLN A 328 7.11 -19.83 1.65
CA GLN A 328 6.27 -18.63 1.80
C GLN A 328 4.80 -18.99 2.07
N VAL A 329 4.23 -19.93 1.32
CA VAL A 329 2.85 -20.42 1.52
C VAL A 329 2.69 -21.05 2.92
N ARG A 330 3.64 -21.88 3.36
CA ARG A 330 3.61 -22.47 4.73
C ARG A 330 3.63 -21.39 5.80
N MET A 331 4.48 -20.37 5.64
CA MET A 331 4.56 -19.25 6.58
C MET A 331 3.24 -18.45 6.64
N LEU A 332 2.61 -18.19 5.49
CA LEU A 332 1.34 -17.45 5.43
C LEU A 332 0.19 -18.22 6.11
N HIS A 333 0.22 -19.54 6.11
CA HIS A 333 -0.75 -20.40 6.82
C HIS A 333 -0.42 -20.63 8.29
N GLY A 334 0.82 -20.50 8.70
CA GLY A 334 1.29 -20.86 10.05
C GLY A 334 1.02 -19.84 11.16
N PHE A 335 0.52 -18.66 10.82
CA PHE A 335 0.17 -17.61 11.79
C PHE A 335 -1.33 -17.64 12.15
N ARG A 336 -1.83 -18.79 12.61
CA ARG A 336 -3.17 -18.88 13.21
C ARG A 336 -3.10 -18.74 14.72
#